data_9b5e0eede7adb483c309939bd09a9470
#
_entry.id   9b5e0eede7adb483c309939bd09a9470
#
_cell.length_a   1.000
_cell.length_b   1.000
_cell.length_c   1.000
_cell.angle_alpha   90.00
_cell.angle_beta   90.00
_cell.angle_gamma   90.00
#
_symmetry.space_group_name_H-M   'P 1'
#
loop_
_entity.id
_entity.type
_entity.pdbx_description
1 polymer ?
#
loop_
_entity_poly.entity_id
_entity_poly.type
_entity_poly.pdbx_seq_one_letter_code
_entity_poly.pdbx_strand_id
1 'polypeptide(L)'
;MSEDFQSACASKPDSVRDSKRRKSGKRSGIAQLLDYAGSRKSLTYLGMALSALSQLLSFGPYVCIWFVARDLIAVAPNWSEACDIATYGWWAVGFALASIVAYFVGLMCTHLSAFRCASNIRKTTSEHLLKLPLGYFDTRATGELRRVVDGCAASTETLLAHMLPDIAGAVAMVAGLFVLLFALDWRLGAACLISVAISLGAMAAMMSGKGAEFMKAYMGALVKMNKTGTEYVRGIPVVKVFQQTVYSFKAFHDAIAEYADMAQSYAGTFCRGPQVLNLTALNGLVAFLLPVALLLAPGETDFAHFMANFTLYAIFSAVIPTAMTKLMFVGEASQMSADSLARIRSIMDSKQLSVPAQPKHPAGSDVRFEDVSFTYEDAEAPAVNHASFSVSAGSTLALVGPSGGGKSTCASLIPRFWDVSSGRVLVGGVDVR
;
A
#
# COMPACT_ATOMS: atom_id res chain seq x y z
N MET A 1 21.97 -21.34 -32.53
CA MET A 1 21.52 -20.56 -31.37
C MET A 1 20.96 -19.20 -31.80
N SER A 2 20.27 -19.13 -32.96
CA SER A 2 19.72 -17.88 -33.53
C SER A 2 18.27 -18.01 -34.05
N GLU A 3 17.63 -19.16 -33.95
CA GLU A 3 16.26 -19.36 -34.46
C GLU A 3 15.18 -19.39 -33.34
N ASP A 4 15.55 -19.65 -32.10
CA ASP A 4 14.59 -19.71 -31.00
C ASP A 4 14.17 -18.34 -30.40
N PHE A 5 14.78 -17.23 -30.85
CA PHE A 5 14.46 -15.88 -30.39
C PHE A 5 13.36 -15.18 -31.18
N GLN A 6 12.99 -15.67 -32.34
CA GLN A 6 11.97 -15.04 -33.21
C GLN A 6 10.52 -15.54 -32.94
N SER A 7 10.34 -16.68 -32.28
CA SER A 7 8.99 -17.23 -32.02
C SER A 7 8.27 -16.66 -30.79
N ALA A 8 8.95 -15.87 -29.94
CA ALA A 8 8.39 -15.30 -28.71
C ALA A 8 7.71 -13.91 -28.87
N CYS A 9 7.75 -13.32 -30.06
CA CYS A 9 7.26 -11.95 -30.33
C CYS A 9 5.95 -11.87 -31.11
N ALA A 10 5.13 -12.91 -31.16
CA ALA A 10 3.77 -12.83 -31.71
C ALA A 10 2.82 -12.21 -30.65
N SER A 11 2.72 -10.89 -30.63
CA SER A 11 1.77 -10.15 -29.81
C SER A 11 0.33 -10.35 -30.30
N LYS A 12 -0.58 -10.74 -29.38
CA LYS A 12 -2.02 -10.77 -29.62
C LYS A 12 -2.54 -9.36 -29.96
N PRO A 13 -3.54 -9.25 -30.87
CA PRO A 13 -4.00 -7.96 -31.39
C PRO A 13 -4.62 -7.05 -30.32
N ASP A 14 -4.47 -5.75 -30.51
CA ASP A 14 -4.82 -4.66 -29.58
C ASP A 14 -6.29 -4.61 -29.11
N SER A 15 -7.22 -5.26 -29.81
CA SER A 15 -8.63 -5.32 -29.43
C SER A 15 -8.91 -6.02 -28.08
N VAL A 16 -8.03 -6.93 -27.66
CA VAL A 16 -8.13 -7.63 -26.36
C VAL A 16 -7.58 -6.78 -25.20
N ARG A 17 -6.66 -5.87 -25.50
CA ARG A 17 -6.11 -4.91 -24.53
C ARG A 17 -7.13 -3.82 -24.16
N ASP A 18 -7.86 -3.29 -25.13
CA ASP A 18 -8.85 -2.22 -24.93
C ASP A 18 -10.09 -2.68 -24.13
N SER A 19 -10.54 -3.92 -24.33
CA SER A 19 -11.65 -4.48 -23.56
C SER A 19 -11.29 -4.73 -22.09
N LYS A 20 -10.02 -5.06 -21.79
CA LYS A 20 -9.52 -5.18 -20.41
C LYS A 20 -9.35 -3.82 -19.73
N ARG A 21 -8.99 -2.77 -20.48
CA ARG A 21 -8.82 -1.39 -19.98
C ARG A 21 -10.14 -0.78 -19.52
N ARG A 22 -11.25 -0.99 -20.25
CA ARG A 22 -12.60 -0.50 -19.86
C ARG A 22 -13.19 -1.21 -18.64
N LYS A 23 -12.83 -2.46 -18.36
CA LYS A 23 -13.27 -3.22 -17.17
C LYS A 23 -12.46 -2.92 -15.89
N SER A 24 -11.29 -2.26 -16.01
CA SER A 24 -10.39 -1.96 -14.90
C SER A 24 -10.91 -0.88 -13.95
N GLY A 25 -11.78 0.04 -14.39
CA GLY A 25 -12.24 1.17 -13.58
C GLY A 25 -13.15 0.84 -12.38
N LYS A 26 -13.64 -0.42 -12.25
CA LYS A 26 -14.52 -0.85 -11.14
C LYS A 26 -13.87 -1.83 -10.15
N ARG A 27 -12.62 -2.26 -10.38
CA ARG A 27 -11.93 -3.21 -9.48
C ARG A 27 -11.14 -2.48 -8.41
N SER A 28 -11.09 -3.02 -7.19
CA SER A 28 -10.26 -2.48 -6.12
C SER A 28 -8.78 -2.45 -6.51
N GLY A 29 -8.00 -1.53 -5.95
CA GLY A 29 -6.55 -1.43 -6.20
C GLY A 29 -5.82 -2.74 -5.92
N ILE A 30 -6.19 -3.43 -4.84
CA ILE A 30 -5.64 -4.73 -4.46
C ILE A 30 -5.89 -5.78 -5.57
N ALA A 31 -7.11 -5.86 -6.11
CA ALA A 31 -7.41 -6.82 -7.18
C ALA A 31 -6.62 -6.56 -8.46
N GLN A 32 -6.30 -5.31 -8.76
CA GLN A 32 -5.47 -4.94 -9.92
C GLN A 32 -3.99 -5.28 -9.68
N LEU A 33 -3.47 -5.10 -8.47
CA LEU A 33 -2.12 -5.54 -8.11
C LEU A 33 -2.01 -7.07 -8.14
N LEU A 34 -3.03 -7.80 -7.69
CA LEU A 34 -3.08 -9.26 -7.77
C LEU A 34 -3.04 -9.79 -9.21
N ASP A 35 -3.50 -9.03 -10.20
CA ASP A 35 -3.41 -9.45 -11.60
C ASP A 35 -1.94 -9.62 -12.06
N TYR A 36 -0.99 -8.89 -11.46
CA TYR A 36 0.46 -9.10 -11.69
C TYR A 36 0.97 -10.44 -11.13
N ALA A 37 0.30 -11.05 -10.15
CA ALA A 37 0.66 -12.40 -9.69
C ALA A 37 0.35 -13.50 -10.72
N GLY A 38 -0.46 -13.20 -11.72
CA GLY A 38 -0.84 -14.12 -12.80
C GLY A 38 -1.55 -15.38 -12.28
N SER A 39 -1.06 -16.56 -12.65
CA SER A 39 -1.63 -17.85 -12.20
C SER A 39 -1.49 -18.08 -10.70
N ARG A 40 -0.52 -17.44 -10.03
CA ARG A 40 -0.28 -17.62 -8.59
C ARG A 40 -1.19 -16.80 -7.67
N LYS A 41 -2.12 -16.01 -8.21
CA LYS A 41 -3.11 -15.28 -7.39
C LYS A 41 -3.97 -16.19 -6.51
N SER A 42 -4.19 -17.45 -6.92
CA SER A 42 -4.89 -18.45 -6.12
C SER A 42 -4.18 -18.76 -4.80
N LEU A 43 -2.84 -18.70 -4.78
CA LEU A 43 -2.05 -18.90 -3.56
C LEU A 43 -2.28 -17.77 -2.54
N THR A 44 -2.50 -16.52 -2.99
CA THR A 44 -2.88 -15.43 -2.08
C THR A 44 -4.21 -15.72 -1.39
N TYR A 45 -5.23 -16.14 -2.15
CA TYR A 45 -6.53 -16.46 -1.56
C TYR A 45 -6.46 -17.68 -0.62
N LEU A 46 -5.70 -18.70 -0.99
CA LEU A 46 -5.46 -19.86 -0.13
C LEU A 46 -4.76 -19.44 1.17
N GLY A 47 -3.73 -18.60 1.06
CA GLY A 47 -3.01 -18.09 2.22
C GLY A 47 -3.88 -17.24 3.14
N MET A 48 -4.76 -16.39 2.59
CA MET A 48 -5.76 -15.65 3.36
C MET A 48 -6.74 -16.58 4.08
N ALA A 49 -7.22 -17.63 3.41
CA ALA A 49 -8.13 -18.62 4.01
C ALA A 49 -7.44 -19.40 5.15
N LEU A 50 -6.19 -19.80 4.95
CA LEU A 50 -5.39 -20.48 5.98
C LEU A 50 -5.06 -19.56 7.16
N SER A 51 -4.81 -18.29 6.93
CA SER A 51 -4.64 -17.29 7.99
C SER A 51 -5.93 -17.11 8.79
N ALA A 52 -7.08 -17.02 8.12
CA ALA A 52 -8.38 -16.98 8.78
C ALA A 52 -8.65 -18.25 9.63
N LEU A 53 -8.38 -19.41 9.07
CA LEU A 53 -8.50 -20.69 9.78
C LEU A 53 -7.57 -20.74 11.00
N SER A 54 -6.32 -20.31 10.86
CA SER A 54 -5.37 -20.23 11.96
C SER A 54 -5.91 -19.39 13.11
N GLN A 55 -6.47 -18.22 12.83
CA GLN A 55 -7.02 -17.34 13.88
C GLN A 55 -8.25 -17.99 14.56
N LEU A 56 -9.07 -18.74 13.86
CA LEU A 56 -10.16 -19.50 14.46
C LEU A 56 -9.64 -20.64 15.34
N LEU A 57 -8.65 -21.39 14.89
CA LEU A 57 -7.99 -22.44 15.67
C LEU A 57 -7.32 -21.90 16.94
N SER A 58 -6.83 -20.65 16.90
CA SER A 58 -6.21 -20.01 18.06
C SER A 58 -7.17 -19.78 19.24
N PHE A 59 -8.48 -19.86 19.03
CA PHE A 59 -9.45 -19.86 20.13
C PHE A 59 -9.53 -21.19 20.87
N GLY A 60 -9.09 -22.31 20.25
CA GLY A 60 -9.14 -23.65 20.83
C GLY A 60 -8.54 -23.73 22.24
N PRO A 61 -7.30 -23.26 22.47
CA PRO A 61 -6.71 -23.23 23.80
C PRO A 61 -7.55 -22.49 24.84
N TYR A 62 -8.16 -21.36 24.48
CA TYR A 62 -9.02 -20.60 25.40
C TYR A 62 -10.29 -21.37 25.78
N VAL A 63 -10.90 -22.04 24.80
CA VAL A 63 -12.07 -22.91 25.03
C VAL A 63 -11.69 -24.10 25.92
N CYS A 64 -10.49 -24.69 25.70
CA CYS A 64 -9.97 -25.75 26.59
C CYS A 64 -9.74 -25.24 28.02
N ILE A 65 -9.21 -24.04 28.21
CA ILE A 65 -9.06 -23.39 29.52
C ILE A 65 -10.43 -23.21 30.19
N TRP A 66 -11.45 -22.85 29.42
CA TRP A 66 -12.81 -22.73 29.92
C TRP A 66 -13.35 -24.06 30.44
N PHE A 67 -13.15 -25.19 29.72
CA PHE A 67 -13.53 -26.51 30.20
C PHE A 67 -12.80 -26.88 31.48
N VAL A 68 -11.49 -26.62 31.53
CA VAL A 68 -10.68 -26.85 32.77
C VAL A 68 -11.21 -26.01 33.93
N ALA A 69 -11.48 -24.72 33.72
CA ALA A 69 -12.00 -23.84 34.76
C ALA A 69 -13.39 -24.30 35.25
N ARG A 70 -14.28 -24.65 34.33
CA ARG A 70 -15.60 -25.16 34.65
C ARG A 70 -15.53 -26.42 35.55
N ASP A 71 -14.72 -27.39 35.14
CA ASP A 71 -14.61 -28.67 35.86
C ASP A 71 -13.94 -28.49 37.23
N LEU A 72 -12.90 -27.65 37.33
CA LEU A 72 -12.27 -27.32 38.62
C LEU A 72 -13.22 -26.61 39.57
N ILE A 73 -14.01 -25.64 39.09
CA ILE A 73 -14.95 -24.88 39.93
C ILE A 73 -16.09 -25.79 40.40
N ALA A 74 -16.54 -26.72 39.54
CA ALA A 74 -17.64 -27.66 39.86
C ALA A 74 -17.28 -28.63 40.98
N VAL A 75 -16.00 -29.06 41.10
CA VAL A 75 -15.55 -30.02 42.12
C VAL A 75 -14.91 -29.37 43.35
N ALA A 76 -14.82 -28.05 43.40
CA ALA A 76 -14.21 -27.35 44.51
C ALA A 76 -14.90 -27.66 45.83
N PRO A 77 -14.16 -27.93 46.99
CA PRO A 77 -12.70 -27.87 47.11
C PRO A 77 -11.96 -29.16 46.79
N ASN A 78 -12.61 -30.20 46.27
CA ASN A 78 -12.05 -31.55 46.04
C ASN A 78 -11.33 -31.62 44.67
N TRP A 79 -10.29 -30.85 44.45
CA TRP A 79 -9.56 -30.73 43.15
C TRP A 79 -9.10 -32.06 42.57
N SER A 80 -8.94 -33.12 43.40
CA SER A 80 -8.53 -34.48 42.93
C SER A 80 -9.64 -35.19 42.15
N GLU A 81 -10.87 -34.73 42.20
CA GLU A 81 -12.01 -35.30 41.50
C GLU A 81 -12.14 -34.76 40.05
N ALA A 82 -11.38 -33.77 39.68
CA ALA A 82 -11.38 -33.25 38.32
C ALA A 82 -10.66 -34.21 37.36
N CYS A 83 -11.42 -34.85 36.47
CA CYS A 83 -10.92 -36.00 35.71
C CYS A 83 -10.25 -35.63 34.37
N ASP A 84 -10.73 -34.63 33.64
CA ASP A 84 -10.37 -34.41 32.23
C ASP A 84 -9.34 -33.30 31.97
N ILE A 85 -8.72 -32.75 32.99
CA ILE A 85 -7.79 -31.61 32.90
C ILE A 85 -6.65 -31.90 31.91
N ALA A 86 -6.02 -33.11 32.02
CA ALA A 86 -4.91 -33.50 31.15
C ALA A 86 -5.37 -33.61 29.69
N THR A 87 -6.57 -34.14 29.46
CA THR A 87 -7.17 -34.25 28.11
C THR A 87 -7.37 -32.88 27.48
N TYR A 88 -7.96 -31.92 28.20
CA TYR A 88 -8.11 -30.53 27.70
C TYR A 88 -6.76 -29.84 27.49
N GLY A 89 -5.75 -30.15 28.35
CA GLY A 89 -4.39 -29.66 28.16
C GLY A 89 -3.79 -30.12 26.84
N TRP A 90 -3.91 -31.42 26.50
CA TRP A 90 -3.44 -31.95 25.24
C TRP A 90 -4.19 -31.40 24.01
N TRP A 91 -5.51 -31.23 24.13
CA TRP A 91 -6.30 -30.55 23.08
C TRP A 91 -5.86 -29.11 22.88
N ALA A 92 -5.58 -28.36 23.95
CA ALA A 92 -5.09 -26.99 23.85
C ALA A 92 -3.75 -26.91 23.08
N VAL A 93 -2.81 -27.83 23.39
CA VAL A 93 -1.55 -27.95 22.64
C VAL A 93 -1.81 -28.31 21.17
N GLY A 94 -2.71 -29.25 20.90
CA GLY A 94 -3.09 -29.64 19.56
C GLY A 94 -3.63 -28.46 18.73
N PHE A 95 -4.56 -27.70 19.28
CA PHE A 95 -5.11 -26.50 18.63
C PHE A 95 -4.04 -25.41 18.40
N ALA A 96 -3.18 -25.18 19.38
CA ALA A 96 -2.09 -24.23 19.25
C ALA A 96 -1.12 -24.61 18.12
N LEU A 97 -0.71 -25.87 18.06
CA LEU A 97 0.16 -26.37 16.98
C LEU A 97 -0.53 -26.31 15.63
N ALA A 98 -1.79 -26.72 15.53
CA ALA A 98 -2.56 -26.65 14.30
C ALA A 98 -2.71 -25.20 13.79
N SER A 99 -2.94 -24.24 14.69
CA SER A 99 -2.98 -22.81 14.39
C SER A 99 -1.64 -22.33 13.81
N ILE A 100 -0.52 -22.66 14.45
CA ILE A 100 0.82 -22.25 14.00
C ILE A 100 1.12 -22.84 12.62
N VAL A 101 0.85 -24.13 12.41
CA VAL A 101 1.09 -24.80 11.12
C VAL A 101 0.22 -24.18 10.02
N ALA A 102 -1.07 -23.94 10.28
CA ALA A 102 -1.96 -23.32 9.32
C ALA A 102 -1.48 -21.91 8.93
N TYR A 103 -1.06 -21.11 9.92
CA TYR A 103 -0.51 -19.77 9.66
C TYR A 103 0.78 -19.82 8.84
N PHE A 104 1.71 -20.69 9.21
CA PHE A 104 2.97 -20.86 8.50
C PHE A 104 2.77 -21.26 7.03
N VAL A 105 1.93 -22.26 6.78
CA VAL A 105 1.60 -22.70 5.41
C VAL A 105 0.90 -21.56 4.64
N GLY A 106 0.00 -20.84 5.30
CA GLY A 106 -0.67 -19.67 4.74
C GLY A 106 0.31 -18.59 4.30
N LEU A 107 1.27 -18.23 5.18
CA LEU A 107 2.33 -17.26 4.85
C LEU A 107 3.21 -17.75 3.70
N MET A 108 3.60 -19.01 3.65
CA MET A 108 4.37 -19.55 2.53
C MET A 108 3.63 -19.38 1.19
N CYS A 109 2.30 -19.63 1.18
CA CYS A 109 1.48 -19.42 -0.01
C CYS A 109 1.44 -17.95 -0.44
N THR A 110 1.25 -17.02 0.50
CA THR A 110 1.20 -15.58 0.20
C THR A 110 2.55 -15.05 -0.26
N HIS A 111 3.66 -15.46 0.36
CA HIS A 111 5.01 -15.08 -0.06
C HIS A 111 5.33 -15.53 -1.48
N LEU A 112 5.01 -16.79 -1.85
CA LEU A 112 5.23 -17.30 -3.22
C LEU A 112 4.45 -16.49 -4.27
N SER A 113 3.24 -16.05 -3.94
CA SER A 113 2.44 -15.17 -4.80
C SER A 113 3.02 -13.76 -4.85
N ALA A 114 3.38 -13.20 -3.70
CA ALA A 114 3.91 -11.84 -3.56
C ALA A 114 5.22 -11.66 -4.33
N PHE A 115 6.18 -12.58 -4.19
CA PHE A 115 7.44 -12.56 -4.94
C PHE A 115 7.20 -12.61 -6.45
N ARG A 116 6.24 -13.42 -6.91
CA ARG A 116 5.89 -13.45 -8.33
C ARG A 116 5.27 -12.14 -8.80
N CYS A 117 4.39 -11.56 -7.99
CA CYS A 117 3.77 -10.27 -8.26
C CYS A 117 4.84 -9.16 -8.37
N ALA A 118 5.72 -9.04 -7.37
CA ALA A 118 6.79 -8.05 -7.35
C ALA A 118 7.76 -8.21 -8.54
N SER A 119 8.14 -9.46 -8.87
CA SER A 119 8.97 -9.74 -10.04
C SER A 119 8.30 -9.33 -11.35
N ASN A 120 7.01 -9.61 -11.52
CA ASN A 120 6.27 -9.24 -12.72
C ASN A 120 6.05 -7.73 -12.81
N ILE A 121 5.83 -7.02 -11.70
CA ILE A 121 5.75 -5.55 -11.69
C ILE A 121 7.07 -4.98 -12.20
N ARG A 122 8.22 -5.40 -11.63
CA ARG A 122 9.55 -4.95 -12.08
C ARG A 122 9.75 -5.20 -13.57
N LYS A 123 9.48 -6.44 -14.01
CA LYS A 123 9.65 -6.83 -15.42
C LYS A 123 8.77 -6.02 -16.35
N THR A 124 7.47 -5.97 -16.10
CA THR A 124 6.51 -5.29 -16.97
C THR A 124 6.77 -3.78 -17.02
N THR A 125 7.10 -3.16 -15.88
CA THR A 125 7.40 -1.73 -15.82
C THR A 125 8.71 -1.41 -16.54
N SER A 126 9.76 -2.24 -16.37
CA SER A 126 11.03 -2.06 -17.07
C SER A 126 10.90 -2.27 -18.58
N GLU A 127 10.15 -3.29 -19.01
CA GLU A 127 9.86 -3.53 -20.44
C GLU A 127 9.08 -2.36 -21.07
N HIS A 128 8.20 -1.73 -20.31
CA HIS A 128 7.47 -0.54 -20.75
C HIS A 128 8.41 0.66 -20.87
N LEU A 129 9.25 0.91 -19.85
CA LEU A 129 10.23 1.99 -19.84
C LEU A 129 11.17 1.93 -21.05
N LEU A 130 11.66 0.74 -21.43
CA LEU A 130 12.52 0.56 -22.60
C LEU A 130 11.87 0.95 -23.93
N LYS A 131 10.55 1.07 -23.97
CA LYS A 131 9.79 1.45 -25.18
C LYS A 131 9.37 2.92 -25.18
N LEU A 132 9.67 3.66 -24.12
CA LEU A 132 9.36 5.09 -24.02
C LEU A 132 10.40 5.92 -24.79
N PRO A 133 10.01 7.11 -25.26
CA PRO A 133 10.94 8.04 -25.91
C PRO A 133 12.03 8.49 -24.93
N LEU A 134 13.25 8.74 -25.43
CA LEU A 134 14.38 9.18 -24.60
C LEU A 134 14.09 10.49 -23.87
N GLY A 135 13.32 11.39 -24.45
CA GLY A 135 12.91 12.64 -23.82
C GLY A 135 12.08 12.45 -22.55
N TYR A 136 11.41 11.30 -22.38
CA TYR A 136 10.72 10.97 -21.16
C TYR A 136 11.65 10.95 -19.92
N PHE A 137 12.92 10.59 -20.15
CA PHE A 137 13.92 10.50 -19.09
C PHE A 137 14.59 11.85 -18.79
N ASP A 138 14.51 12.82 -19.70
CA ASP A 138 15.02 14.17 -19.48
C ASP A 138 14.19 14.96 -18.45
N THR A 139 12.89 14.69 -18.40
CA THR A 139 11.95 15.37 -17.50
C THR A 139 11.78 14.72 -16.15
N ARG A 140 12.26 13.48 -15.98
CA ARG A 140 12.08 12.69 -14.75
C ARG A 140 13.39 12.28 -14.10
N ALA A 141 13.47 12.43 -12.78
CA ALA A 141 14.64 12.01 -12.04
C ALA A 141 14.76 10.47 -12.03
N THR A 142 15.96 9.95 -12.28
CA THR A 142 16.27 8.51 -12.23
C THR A 142 15.83 7.85 -10.91
N GLY A 143 15.99 8.60 -9.79
CA GLY A 143 15.53 8.14 -8.47
C GLY A 143 14.02 7.95 -8.35
N GLU A 144 13.23 8.76 -9.06
CA GLU A 144 11.78 8.64 -9.13
C GLU A 144 11.39 7.35 -9.87
N LEU A 145 11.97 7.11 -11.03
CA LEU A 145 11.72 5.90 -11.82
C LEU A 145 12.10 4.63 -11.06
N ARG A 146 13.27 4.64 -10.40
CA ARG A 146 13.69 3.54 -9.53
C ARG A 146 12.70 3.31 -8.39
N ARG A 147 12.18 4.37 -7.77
CA ARG A 147 11.18 4.26 -6.71
C ARG A 147 9.89 3.61 -7.19
N VAL A 148 9.47 3.85 -8.44
CA VAL A 148 8.30 3.18 -9.00
C VAL A 148 8.59 1.72 -9.31
N VAL A 149 9.70 1.40 -9.97
CA VAL A 149 10.03 0.02 -10.35
C VAL A 149 10.31 -0.86 -9.13
N ASP A 150 11.18 -0.42 -8.21
CA ASP A 150 11.58 -1.23 -7.05
C ASP A 150 10.70 -0.97 -5.83
N GLY A 151 10.40 0.28 -5.51
CA GLY A 151 9.66 0.65 -4.32
C GLY A 151 8.21 0.18 -4.35
N CYS A 152 7.49 0.38 -5.47
CA CYS A 152 6.12 -0.12 -5.59
C CYS A 152 6.05 -1.64 -5.64
N ALA A 153 7.07 -2.31 -6.21
CA ALA A 153 7.16 -3.77 -6.19
C ALA A 153 7.34 -4.29 -4.75
N ALA A 154 8.24 -3.67 -3.97
CA ALA A 154 8.47 -4.03 -2.56
C ALA A 154 7.23 -3.74 -1.69
N SER A 155 6.59 -2.57 -1.86
CA SER A 155 5.34 -2.26 -1.15
C SER A 155 4.22 -3.25 -1.48
N THR A 156 4.11 -3.67 -2.75
CA THR A 156 3.13 -4.68 -3.17
C THR A 156 3.45 -6.05 -2.58
N GLU A 157 4.72 -6.40 -2.48
CA GLU A 157 5.17 -7.64 -1.81
C GLU A 157 4.75 -7.64 -0.33
N THR A 158 5.05 -6.58 0.42
CA THR A 158 4.64 -6.42 1.83
C THR A 158 3.12 -6.51 1.98
N LEU A 159 2.37 -5.85 1.10
CA LEU A 159 0.91 -5.89 1.09
C LEU A 159 0.38 -7.32 0.92
N LEU A 160 0.86 -8.05 -0.09
CA LEU A 160 0.36 -9.37 -0.44
C LEU A 160 0.87 -10.45 0.50
N ALA A 161 2.13 -10.37 0.96
CA ALA A 161 2.76 -11.37 1.80
C ALA A 161 2.26 -11.32 3.25
N HIS A 162 2.07 -10.12 3.80
CA HIS A 162 1.80 -9.91 5.23
C HIS A 162 0.45 -9.26 5.50
N MET A 163 0.17 -8.09 4.89
CA MET A 163 -1.02 -7.32 5.28
C MET A 163 -2.33 -8.01 4.91
N LEU A 164 -2.44 -8.61 3.72
CA LEU A 164 -3.68 -9.29 3.32
C LEU A 164 -4.01 -10.52 4.16
N PRO A 165 -3.07 -11.46 4.42
CA PRO A 165 -3.37 -12.59 5.32
C PRO A 165 -3.66 -12.13 6.75
N ASP A 166 -2.97 -11.08 7.25
CA ASP A 166 -3.23 -10.53 8.60
C ASP A 166 -4.63 -9.90 8.69
N ILE A 167 -5.07 -9.18 7.65
CA ILE A 167 -6.43 -8.64 7.57
C ILE A 167 -7.47 -9.77 7.55
N ALA A 168 -7.26 -10.80 6.72
CA ALA A 168 -8.17 -11.94 6.66
C ALA A 168 -8.28 -12.67 8.01
N GLY A 169 -7.13 -12.86 8.66
CA GLY A 169 -7.05 -13.40 10.01
C GLY A 169 -7.75 -12.52 11.05
N ALA A 170 -7.53 -11.19 11.01
CA ALA A 170 -8.18 -10.26 11.93
C ALA A 170 -9.70 -10.24 11.80
N VAL A 171 -10.22 -10.28 10.56
CA VAL A 171 -11.66 -10.37 10.31
C VAL A 171 -12.22 -11.68 10.86
N ALA A 172 -11.55 -12.81 10.62
CA ALA A 172 -11.96 -14.11 11.17
C ALA A 172 -11.91 -14.13 12.70
N MET A 173 -10.87 -13.53 13.29
CA MET A 173 -10.71 -13.39 14.74
C MET A 173 -11.85 -12.58 15.35
N VAL A 174 -12.20 -11.42 14.79
CA VAL A 174 -13.30 -10.59 15.27
C VAL A 174 -14.63 -11.32 15.15
N ALA A 175 -14.90 -11.98 14.01
CA ALA A 175 -16.11 -12.78 13.81
C ALA A 175 -16.20 -13.95 14.80
N GLY A 176 -15.11 -14.70 14.97
CA GLY A 176 -15.04 -15.81 15.92
C GLY A 176 -15.21 -15.36 17.37
N LEU A 177 -14.56 -14.24 17.75
CA LEU A 177 -14.74 -13.63 19.07
C LEU A 177 -16.20 -13.23 19.31
N PHE A 178 -16.83 -12.56 18.32
CA PHE A 178 -18.22 -12.17 18.42
C PHE A 178 -19.13 -13.39 18.65
N VAL A 179 -18.93 -14.47 17.89
CA VAL A 179 -19.69 -15.72 18.07
C VAL A 179 -19.47 -16.28 19.48
N LEU A 180 -18.24 -16.37 19.95
CA LEU A 180 -17.95 -16.92 21.29
C LEU A 180 -18.54 -16.05 22.41
N LEU A 181 -18.47 -14.73 22.31
CA LEU A 181 -19.05 -13.82 23.30
C LEU A 181 -20.56 -13.97 23.46
N PHE A 182 -21.29 -14.30 22.40
CA PHE A 182 -22.76 -14.45 22.46
C PHE A 182 -23.22 -15.89 22.66
N ALA A 183 -22.41 -16.88 22.27
CA ALA A 183 -22.76 -18.30 22.40
C ALA A 183 -22.71 -18.79 23.87
N LEU A 184 -21.84 -18.21 24.70
CA LEU A 184 -21.62 -18.62 26.10
C LEU A 184 -22.57 -17.90 27.07
N ASP A 185 -22.54 -16.56 27.08
CA ASP A 185 -23.44 -15.73 27.87
C ASP A 185 -23.64 -14.37 27.18
N TRP A 186 -24.79 -14.15 26.58
CA TRP A 186 -25.07 -12.91 25.85
C TRP A 186 -25.02 -11.64 26.73
N ARG A 187 -25.27 -11.77 28.07
CA ARG A 187 -25.27 -10.63 29.02
C ARG A 187 -23.86 -10.14 29.26
N LEU A 188 -22.92 -11.05 29.51
CA LEU A 188 -21.50 -10.74 29.65
C LEU A 188 -20.93 -10.29 28.30
N GLY A 189 -21.36 -10.89 27.18
CA GLY A 189 -21.00 -10.46 25.82
C GLY A 189 -21.44 -9.04 25.53
N ALA A 190 -22.67 -8.67 25.92
CA ALA A 190 -23.16 -7.30 25.77
C ALA A 190 -22.32 -6.27 26.58
N ALA A 191 -21.93 -6.65 27.82
CA ALA A 191 -21.02 -5.80 28.63
C ALA A 191 -19.67 -5.55 27.94
N CYS A 192 -19.11 -6.57 27.32
CA CYS A 192 -17.89 -6.42 26.52
C CYS A 192 -18.09 -5.48 25.32
N LEU A 193 -19.24 -5.56 24.62
CA LEU A 193 -19.54 -4.68 23.50
C LEU A 193 -19.67 -3.20 23.88
N ILE A 194 -20.11 -2.88 25.08
CA ILE A 194 -20.17 -1.48 25.56
C ILE A 194 -18.76 -0.88 25.53
N SER A 195 -17.77 -1.57 26.07
CA SER A 195 -16.37 -1.13 26.08
C SER A 195 -15.83 -0.95 24.64
N VAL A 196 -16.09 -1.91 23.76
CA VAL A 196 -15.69 -1.84 22.35
C VAL A 196 -16.38 -0.66 21.64
N ALA A 197 -17.68 -0.44 21.89
CA ALA A 197 -18.43 0.67 21.30
C ALA A 197 -17.89 2.04 21.73
N ILE A 198 -17.54 2.20 23.03
CA ILE A 198 -16.89 3.42 23.55
C ILE A 198 -15.54 3.64 22.85
N SER A 199 -14.72 2.58 22.72
CA SER A 199 -13.43 2.63 22.05
C SER A 199 -13.58 3.05 20.58
N LEU A 200 -14.49 2.42 19.82
CA LEU A 200 -14.76 2.76 18.41
C LEU A 200 -15.31 4.18 18.27
N GLY A 201 -16.17 4.61 19.18
CA GLY A 201 -16.71 5.98 19.20
C GLY A 201 -15.60 7.03 19.42
N ALA A 202 -14.69 6.77 20.38
CA ALA A 202 -13.54 7.63 20.63
C ALA A 202 -12.61 7.70 19.40
N MET A 203 -12.35 6.57 18.75
CA MET A 203 -11.55 6.51 17.54
C MET A 203 -12.22 7.24 16.36
N ALA A 204 -13.54 7.06 16.17
CA ALA A 204 -14.28 7.77 15.15
C ALA A 204 -14.26 9.30 15.38
N ALA A 205 -14.32 9.76 16.63
CA ALA A 205 -14.20 11.16 16.98
C ALA A 205 -12.83 11.75 16.60
N MET A 206 -11.74 10.96 16.72
CA MET A 206 -10.40 11.39 16.29
C MET A 206 -10.27 11.50 14.77
N MET A 207 -10.98 10.66 14.02
CA MET A 207 -10.84 10.56 12.57
C MET A 207 -11.90 11.34 11.77
N SER A 208 -12.88 11.95 12.43
CA SER A 208 -13.98 12.69 11.79
C SER A 208 -13.92 14.19 12.08
N GLY A 209 -14.62 14.99 11.26
CA GLY A 209 -14.77 16.42 11.46
C GLY A 209 -13.44 17.15 11.68
N LYS A 210 -13.29 17.84 12.80
CA LYS A 210 -12.09 18.60 13.19
C LYS A 210 -10.83 17.72 13.24
N GLY A 211 -10.95 16.43 13.59
CA GLY A 211 -9.82 15.51 13.63
C GLY A 211 -9.22 15.24 12.24
N ALA A 212 -10.07 15.07 11.25
CA ALA A 212 -9.64 14.90 9.88
C ALA A 212 -8.95 16.17 9.34
N GLU A 213 -9.45 17.36 9.69
CA GLU A 213 -8.82 18.64 9.33
C GLU A 213 -7.45 18.80 9.99
N PHE A 214 -7.34 18.50 11.29
CA PHE A 214 -6.06 18.51 11.99
C PHE A 214 -5.05 17.51 11.42
N MET A 215 -5.48 16.29 11.11
CA MET A 215 -4.62 15.29 10.47
C MET A 215 -4.13 15.77 9.10
N LYS A 216 -5.00 16.40 8.31
CA LYS A 216 -4.64 16.98 7.01
C LYS A 216 -3.61 18.12 7.17
N ALA A 217 -3.80 19.01 8.13
CA ALA A 217 -2.87 20.09 8.44
C ALA A 217 -1.51 19.55 8.90
N TYR A 218 -1.51 18.58 9.81
CA TYR A 218 -0.30 17.89 10.29
C TYR A 218 0.49 17.23 9.14
N MET A 219 -0.19 16.49 8.26
CA MET A 219 0.44 15.88 7.09
C MET A 219 0.93 16.94 6.09
N GLY A 220 0.22 18.05 5.94
CA GLY A 220 0.66 19.19 5.14
C GLY A 220 1.96 19.82 5.65
N ALA A 221 2.05 20.06 6.97
CA ALA A 221 3.25 20.57 7.62
C ALA A 221 4.46 19.60 7.48
N LEU A 222 4.23 18.28 7.61
CA LEU A 222 5.25 17.25 7.39
C LEU A 222 5.79 17.28 5.95
N VAL A 223 4.90 17.38 4.95
CA VAL A 223 5.30 17.48 3.53
C VAL A 223 6.11 18.75 3.28
N LYS A 224 5.66 19.89 3.83
CA LYS A 224 6.37 21.17 3.73
C LYS A 224 7.76 21.08 4.36
N MET A 225 7.89 20.53 5.57
CA MET A 225 9.17 20.33 6.25
C MET A 225 10.13 19.45 5.41
N ASN A 226 9.63 18.33 4.87
CA ASN A 226 10.44 17.44 4.03
C ASN A 226 10.90 18.12 2.71
N LYS A 227 10.02 18.93 2.10
CA LYS A 227 10.36 19.70 0.88
C LYS A 227 11.44 20.72 1.16
N THR A 228 11.24 21.57 2.17
CA THR A 228 12.22 22.61 2.52
C THR A 228 13.54 22.02 3.02
N GLY A 229 13.53 20.88 3.71
CA GLY A 229 14.74 20.14 4.09
C GLY A 229 15.52 19.64 2.87
N THR A 230 14.83 19.13 1.87
CA THR A 230 15.47 18.69 0.61
C THR A 230 16.07 19.88 -0.15
N GLU A 231 15.34 20.99 -0.24
CA GLU A 231 15.83 22.24 -0.87
C GLU A 231 17.05 22.78 -0.12
N TYR A 232 17.03 22.74 1.20
CA TYR A 232 18.15 23.11 2.05
C TYR A 232 19.40 22.29 1.74
N VAL A 233 19.30 20.95 1.75
CA VAL A 233 20.45 20.06 1.45
C VAL A 233 21.01 20.32 0.06
N ARG A 234 20.15 20.54 -0.93
CA ARG A 234 20.57 20.89 -2.29
C ARG A 234 21.24 22.27 -2.37
N GLY A 235 20.85 23.22 -1.53
CA GLY A 235 21.37 24.58 -1.46
C GLY A 235 22.69 24.72 -0.69
N ILE A 236 23.10 23.71 0.12
CA ILE A 236 24.32 23.77 0.94
C ILE A 236 25.58 24.22 0.17
N PRO A 237 25.89 23.71 -1.05
CA PRO A 237 27.04 24.14 -1.81
C PRO A 237 27.00 25.64 -2.12
N VAL A 238 25.85 26.18 -2.50
CA VAL A 238 25.61 27.59 -2.81
C VAL A 238 25.83 28.44 -1.55
N VAL A 239 25.23 28.03 -0.42
CA VAL A 239 25.39 28.72 0.87
C VAL A 239 26.84 28.76 1.31
N LYS A 240 27.61 27.67 1.12
CA LYS A 240 29.03 27.62 1.43
C LYS A 240 29.87 28.55 0.55
N VAL A 241 29.60 28.59 -0.76
CA VAL A 241 30.34 29.44 -1.71
C VAL A 241 30.12 30.92 -1.41
N PHE A 242 28.89 31.32 -1.09
CA PHE A 242 28.54 32.71 -0.81
C PHE A 242 28.68 33.10 0.67
N GLN A 243 29.21 32.22 1.52
CA GLN A 243 29.42 32.44 2.97
C GLN A 243 28.19 33.01 3.68
N GLN A 244 26.99 32.60 3.24
CA GLN A 244 25.73 33.03 3.83
C GLN A 244 25.56 32.40 5.23
N THR A 245 24.98 33.17 6.15
CA THR A 245 24.80 32.80 7.54
C THR A 245 23.53 31.96 7.74
N VAL A 246 23.28 31.61 9.02
CA VAL A 246 22.13 30.80 9.52
C VAL A 246 20.75 31.27 9.00
N TYR A 247 20.61 32.51 8.55
CA TYR A 247 19.39 33.07 7.99
C TYR A 247 18.95 32.41 6.66
N SER A 248 19.88 31.78 5.93
CA SER A 248 19.56 30.98 4.75
C SER A 248 18.74 29.73 5.09
N PHE A 249 18.68 29.35 6.35
CA PHE A 249 17.93 28.19 6.88
C PHE A 249 16.56 28.55 7.45
N LYS A 250 16.21 29.84 7.45
CA LYS A 250 14.98 30.31 8.09
C LYS A 250 13.74 29.54 7.61
N ALA A 251 13.61 29.35 6.31
CA ALA A 251 12.44 28.63 5.74
C ALA A 251 12.34 27.19 6.24
N PHE A 252 13.49 26.49 6.39
CA PHE A 252 13.51 25.13 6.92
C PHE A 252 13.26 25.11 8.44
N HIS A 253 13.87 26.01 9.17
CA HIS A 253 13.63 26.17 10.61
C HIS A 253 12.15 26.48 10.90
N ASP A 254 11.55 27.41 10.16
CA ASP A 254 10.14 27.78 10.33
C ASP A 254 9.21 26.59 9.99
N ALA A 255 9.57 25.80 8.97
CA ALA A 255 8.83 24.57 8.62
C ALA A 255 8.93 23.48 9.69
N ILE A 256 10.09 23.35 10.36
CA ILE A 256 10.28 22.45 11.52
C ILE A 256 9.42 22.93 12.70
N ALA A 257 9.45 24.23 13.00
CA ALA A 257 8.68 24.81 14.08
C ALA A 257 7.17 24.64 13.84
N GLU A 258 6.70 24.92 12.62
CA GLU A 258 5.29 24.70 12.24
C GLU A 258 4.88 23.23 12.36
N TYR A 259 5.72 22.30 11.91
CA TYR A 259 5.46 20.87 12.06
C TYR A 259 5.43 20.45 13.54
N ALA A 260 6.37 20.92 14.36
CA ALA A 260 6.42 20.62 15.79
C ALA A 260 5.18 21.16 16.53
N ASP A 261 4.74 22.38 16.23
CA ASP A 261 3.54 22.98 16.79
C ASP A 261 2.26 22.21 16.39
N MET A 262 2.14 21.84 15.12
CA MET A 262 1.04 21.02 14.63
C MET A 262 1.05 19.62 15.26
N ALA A 263 2.21 18.98 15.38
CA ALA A 263 2.35 17.67 16.02
C ALA A 263 1.96 17.73 17.50
N GLN A 264 2.41 18.75 18.22
CA GLN A 264 2.12 18.94 19.64
C GLN A 264 0.64 19.28 19.86
N SER A 265 0.06 20.12 19.02
CA SER A 265 -1.36 20.46 19.08
C SER A 265 -2.25 19.28 18.77
N TYR A 266 -1.92 18.49 17.76
CA TYR A 266 -2.64 17.28 17.39
C TYR A 266 -2.56 16.22 18.50
N ALA A 267 -1.35 15.85 18.92
CA ALA A 267 -1.14 14.80 19.93
C ALA A 267 -1.57 15.24 21.33
N GLY A 268 -1.18 16.46 21.75
CA GLY A 268 -1.34 16.93 23.11
C GLY A 268 -2.72 17.47 23.44
N THR A 269 -3.35 18.17 22.49
CA THR A 269 -4.62 18.86 22.73
C THR A 269 -5.80 18.11 22.15
N PHE A 270 -5.72 17.71 20.88
CA PHE A 270 -6.87 17.14 20.20
C PHE A 270 -7.02 15.63 20.44
N CYS A 271 -5.96 14.85 20.26
CA CYS A 271 -6.04 13.38 20.35
C CYS A 271 -5.99 12.86 21.79
N ARG A 272 -5.42 13.60 22.73
CA ARG A 272 -5.18 13.12 24.11
C ARG A 272 -6.44 12.58 24.79
N GLY A 273 -7.54 13.32 24.78
CA GLY A 273 -8.79 12.90 25.44
C GLY A 273 -9.39 11.64 24.81
N PRO A 274 -9.72 11.66 23.52
CA PRO A 274 -10.25 10.48 22.81
C PRO A 274 -9.28 9.29 22.83
N GLN A 275 -7.96 9.50 22.73
CA GLN A 275 -6.97 8.43 22.77
C GLN A 275 -6.93 7.75 24.16
N VAL A 276 -6.93 8.53 25.24
CA VAL A 276 -6.99 7.99 26.61
C VAL A 276 -8.28 7.20 26.80
N LEU A 277 -9.42 7.75 26.35
CA LEU A 277 -10.72 7.06 26.42
C LEU A 277 -10.70 5.75 25.63
N ASN A 278 -10.17 5.76 24.38
CA ASN A 278 -10.04 4.57 23.54
C ASN A 278 -9.19 3.50 24.24
N LEU A 279 -7.99 3.84 24.69
CA LEU A 279 -7.08 2.89 25.33
C LEU A 279 -7.63 2.38 26.66
N THR A 280 -8.24 3.25 27.47
CA THR A 280 -8.82 2.87 28.76
C THR A 280 -10.03 1.96 28.57
N ALA A 281 -10.94 2.28 27.65
CA ALA A 281 -12.09 1.45 27.36
C ALA A 281 -11.68 0.08 26.82
N LEU A 282 -10.73 0.04 25.87
CA LEU A 282 -10.31 -1.19 25.23
C LEU A 282 -9.50 -2.11 26.14
N ASN A 283 -8.55 -1.57 26.90
CA ASN A 283 -7.70 -2.35 27.81
C ASN A 283 -8.32 -2.54 29.19
N GLY A 284 -9.26 -1.68 29.56
CA GLY A 284 -10.01 -1.76 30.83
C GLY A 284 -11.33 -2.52 30.72
N LEU A 285 -11.50 -3.40 29.73
CA LEU A 285 -12.74 -4.15 29.48
C LEU A 285 -13.23 -4.90 30.72
N VAL A 286 -12.33 -5.47 31.52
CA VAL A 286 -12.66 -6.12 32.79
C VAL A 286 -13.34 -5.16 33.76
N ALA A 287 -13.01 -3.86 33.72
CA ALA A 287 -13.66 -2.85 34.59
C ALA A 287 -15.15 -2.65 34.25
N PHE A 288 -15.58 -2.94 33.02
CA PHE A 288 -16.98 -2.96 32.64
C PHE A 288 -17.62 -4.33 32.92
N LEU A 289 -16.87 -5.40 32.71
CA LEU A 289 -17.35 -6.77 32.92
C LEU A 289 -17.61 -7.09 34.38
N LEU A 290 -16.72 -6.69 35.30
CA LEU A 290 -16.80 -7.02 36.72
C LEU A 290 -18.08 -6.48 37.39
N PRO A 291 -18.46 -5.20 37.25
CA PRO A 291 -19.72 -4.71 37.85
C PRO A 291 -20.95 -5.45 37.32
N VAL A 292 -20.99 -5.76 36.03
CA VAL A 292 -22.10 -6.52 35.42
C VAL A 292 -22.16 -7.94 35.98
N ALA A 293 -21.00 -8.59 36.11
CA ALA A 293 -20.92 -9.92 36.71
C ALA A 293 -21.38 -9.94 38.17
N LEU A 294 -21.00 -8.95 38.98
CA LEU A 294 -21.42 -8.82 40.36
C LEU A 294 -22.95 -8.59 40.52
N LEU A 295 -23.56 -7.86 39.57
CA LEU A 295 -25.00 -7.65 39.54
C LEU A 295 -25.78 -8.92 39.13
N LEU A 296 -25.21 -9.73 38.27
CA LEU A 296 -25.85 -10.95 37.74
C LEU A 296 -25.66 -12.14 38.71
N ALA A 297 -24.54 -12.24 39.39
CA ALA A 297 -24.14 -13.36 40.23
C ALA A 297 -25.21 -13.79 41.26
N PRO A 298 -25.95 -12.88 41.98
CA PRO A 298 -26.97 -13.30 42.95
C PRO A 298 -28.17 -14.00 42.34
N GLY A 299 -28.44 -13.86 41.04
CA GLY A 299 -29.56 -14.48 40.32
C GLY A 299 -29.19 -15.79 39.62
N GLU A 300 -27.95 -16.21 39.66
CA GLU A 300 -27.48 -17.40 38.93
C GLU A 300 -27.74 -18.69 39.72
N THR A 301 -28.37 -19.63 39.07
CA THR A 301 -28.65 -20.98 39.62
C THR A 301 -27.45 -21.91 39.54
N ASP A 302 -26.64 -21.76 38.49
CA ASP A 302 -25.37 -22.48 38.30
C ASP A 302 -24.19 -21.52 38.40
N PHE A 303 -23.76 -21.24 39.64
CA PHE A 303 -22.69 -20.34 39.91
C PHE A 303 -21.33 -20.80 39.36
N ALA A 304 -21.11 -22.12 39.29
CA ALA A 304 -19.88 -22.71 38.73
C ALA A 304 -19.75 -22.41 37.22
N HIS A 305 -20.82 -22.62 36.50
CA HIS A 305 -20.86 -22.32 35.03
C HIS A 305 -20.72 -20.82 34.77
N PHE A 306 -21.42 -19.98 35.57
CA PHE A 306 -21.29 -18.52 35.46
C PHE A 306 -19.87 -18.03 35.69
N MET A 307 -19.19 -18.54 36.74
CA MET A 307 -17.81 -18.20 37.04
C MET A 307 -16.82 -18.68 35.97
N ALA A 308 -17.04 -19.85 35.37
CA ALA A 308 -16.24 -20.31 34.24
C ALA A 308 -16.40 -19.39 33.03
N ASN A 309 -17.63 -18.96 32.72
CA ASN A 309 -17.90 -17.97 31.68
C ASN A 309 -17.19 -16.65 31.99
N PHE A 310 -17.36 -16.09 33.19
CA PHE A 310 -16.68 -14.85 33.59
C PHE A 310 -15.16 -14.93 33.44
N THR A 311 -14.55 -16.06 33.82
CA THR A 311 -13.11 -16.28 33.67
C THR A 311 -12.69 -16.21 32.21
N LEU A 312 -13.44 -16.86 31.30
CA LEU A 312 -13.14 -16.80 29.87
C LEU A 312 -13.25 -15.37 29.31
N TYR A 313 -14.30 -14.62 29.68
CA TYR A 313 -14.47 -13.23 29.27
C TYR A 313 -13.33 -12.34 29.80
N ALA A 314 -12.87 -12.58 31.03
CA ALA A 314 -11.71 -11.88 31.59
C ALA A 314 -10.43 -12.16 30.78
N ILE A 315 -10.22 -13.41 30.34
CA ILE A 315 -9.10 -13.77 29.45
C ILE A 315 -9.26 -13.09 28.09
N PHE A 316 -10.43 -13.08 27.50
CA PHE A 316 -10.69 -12.41 26.23
C PHE A 316 -10.50 -10.90 26.28
N SER A 317 -10.53 -10.28 27.46
CA SER A 317 -10.23 -8.86 27.62
C SER A 317 -8.83 -8.49 27.09
N ALA A 318 -7.88 -9.44 27.10
CA ALA A 318 -6.54 -9.25 26.54
C ALA A 318 -6.48 -9.50 25.00
N VAL A 319 -7.42 -10.30 24.47
CA VAL A 319 -7.45 -10.67 23.04
C VAL A 319 -8.13 -9.59 22.19
N ILE A 320 -9.19 -8.96 22.71
CA ILE A 320 -9.98 -7.93 22.02
C ILE A 320 -9.13 -6.74 21.54
N PRO A 321 -8.25 -6.12 22.37
CA PRO A 321 -7.38 -5.04 21.92
C PRO A 321 -6.49 -5.42 20.73
N THR A 322 -5.95 -6.65 20.74
CA THR A 322 -5.11 -7.16 19.66
C THR A 322 -5.89 -7.28 18.35
N ALA A 323 -7.13 -7.80 18.41
CA ALA A 323 -8.01 -7.90 17.25
C ALA A 323 -8.35 -6.51 16.66
N MET A 324 -8.67 -5.54 17.54
CA MET A 324 -8.98 -4.16 17.12
C MET A 324 -7.77 -3.48 16.47
N THR A 325 -6.58 -3.63 17.04
CA THR A 325 -5.34 -3.07 16.47
C THR A 325 -5.08 -3.62 15.07
N LYS A 326 -5.26 -4.93 14.84
CA LYS A 326 -5.07 -5.54 13.52
C LYS A 326 -6.06 -4.98 12.49
N LEU A 327 -7.29 -4.67 12.86
CA LEU A 327 -8.27 -4.06 11.96
C LEU A 327 -7.88 -2.63 11.52
N MET A 328 -7.14 -1.89 12.31
CA MET A 328 -6.67 -0.55 11.93
C MET A 328 -5.76 -0.59 10.71
N PHE A 329 -4.99 -1.65 10.50
CA PHE A 329 -4.11 -1.81 9.34
C PHE A 329 -4.85 -2.00 8.01
N VAL A 330 -6.17 -2.25 8.01
CA VAL A 330 -6.98 -2.35 6.78
C VAL A 330 -6.94 -1.05 5.98
N GLY A 331 -7.04 0.10 6.66
CA GLY A 331 -6.95 1.42 6.03
C GLY A 331 -5.59 1.67 5.39
N GLU A 332 -4.52 1.35 6.11
CA GLU A 332 -3.13 1.49 5.64
C GLU A 332 -2.87 0.63 4.40
N ALA A 333 -3.29 -0.64 4.41
CA ALA A 333 -3.17 -1.55 3.27
C ALA A 333 -3.91 -1.03 2.03
N SER A 334 -5.11 -0.47 2.22
CA SER A 334 -5.89 0.14 1.13
C SER A 334 -5.17 1.36 0.53
N GLN A 335 -4.64 2.23 1.37
CA GLN A 335 -3.88 3.42 0.96
C GLN A 335 -2.60 3.03 0.22
N MET A 336 -1.81 2.10 0.77
CA MET A 336 -0.58 1.59 0.15
C MET A 336 -0.84 0.99 -1.22
N SER A 337 -1.93 0.21 -1.36
CA SER A 337 -2.30 -0.38 -2.65
C SER A 337 -2.70 0.68 -3.68
N ALA A 338 -3.44 1.70 -3.27
CA ALA A 338 -3.87 2.80 -4.14
C ALA A 338 -2.67 3.64 -4.62
N ASP A 339 -1.74 4.00 -3.72
CA ASP A 339 -0.53 4.76 -4.04
C ASP A 339 0.39 3.98 -4.99
N SER A 340 0.67 2.72 -4.68
CA SER A 340 1.50 1.85 -5.53
C SER A 340 0.90 1.70 -6.93
N LEU A 341 -0.41 1.49 -7.03
CA LEU A 341 -1.10 1.36 -8.31
C LEU A 341 -1.08 2.68 -9.11
N ALA A 342 -1.30 3.83 -8.45
CA ALA A 342 -1.26 5.14 -9.10
C ALA A 342 0.13 5.41 -9.70
N ARG A 343 1.20 5.10 -8.95
CA ARG A 343 2.59 5.25 -9.42
C ARG A 343 2.93 4.31 -10.57
N ILE A 344 2.54 3.04 -10.49
CA ILE A 344 2.74 2.09 -11.61
C ILE A 344 2.01 2.58 -12.85
N ARG A 345 0.77 3.07 -12.72
CA ARG A 345 0.00 3.62 -13.83
C ARG A 345 0.64 4.85 -14.44
N SER A 346 1.24 5.72 -13.65
CA SER A 346 1.91 6.93 -14.17
C SER A 346 3.04 6.59 -15.18
N ILE A 347 3.64 5.42 -15.07
CA ILE A 347 4.59 4.92 -16.07
C ILE A 347 3.85 4.16 -17.19
N MET A 348 2.96 3.22 -16.82
CA MET A 348 2.31 2.32 -17.78
C MET A 348 1.34 3.02 -18.75
N ASP A 349 0.81 4.17 -18.38
CA ASP A 349 -0.07 4.99 -19.21
C ASP A 349 0.71 5.95 -20.14
N SER A 350 2.03 6.10 -19.94
CA SER A 350 2.88 6.91 -20.81
C SER A 350 2.95 6.32 -22.22
N LYS A 351 2.89 7.20 -23.23
CA LYS A 351 2.83 6.80 -24.63
C LYS A 351 4.17 6.23 -25.10
N GLN A 352 4.15 5.00 -25.59
CA GLN A 352 5.32 4.36 -26.21
C GLN A 352 5.56 4.93 -27.61
N LEU A 353 6.82 4.90 -28.04
CA LEU A 353 7.15 5.17 -29.44
C LEU A 353 6.50 4.14 -30.35
N SER A 354 5.90 4.61 -31.45
CA SER A 354 5.40 3.72 -32.48
C SER A 354 6.58 3.09 -33.24
N VAL A 355 6.58 1.76 -33.36
CA VAL A 355 7.56 1.04 -34.18
C VAL A 355 6.89 0.64 -35.47
N PRO A 356 7.43 1.04 -36.66
CA PRO A 356 6.86 0.65 -37.91
C PRO A 356 6.98 -0.87 -38.16
N ALA A 357 5.98 -1.46 -38.80
CA ALA A 357 5.98 -2.90 -39.09
C ALA A 357 7.13 -3.32 -40.00
N GLN A 358 7.60 -2.42 -40.86
CA GLN A 358 8.74 -2.60 -41.74
C GLN A 358 9.71 -1.42 -41.58
N PRO A 359 10.72 -1.52 -40.71
CA PRO A 359 11.71 -0.49 -40.55
C PRO A 359 12.53 -0.30 -41.83
N LYS A 360 12.74 0.95 -42.22
CA LYS A 360 13.57 1.33 -43.36
C LYS A 360 14.92 1.82 -42.85
N HIS A 361 15.97 1.56 -43.61
CA HIS A 361 17.29 2.10 -43.35
C HIS A 361 17.50 3.41 -44.12
N PRO A 362 18.04 4.48 -43.52
CA PRO A 362 18.35 5.71 -44.19
C PRO A 362 19.44 5.46 -45.29
N ALA A 363 19.27 6.06 -46.45
CA ALA A 363 20.23 5.94 -47.56
C ALA A 363 21.40 6.92 -47.46
N GLY A 364 21.32 7.88 -46.54
CA GLY A 364 22.33 8.92 -46.30
C GLY A 364 22.21 9.53 -44.89
N SER A 365 22.93 10.62 -44.63
CA SER A 365 22.93 11.35 -43.37
C SER A 365 22.41 12.81 -43.50
N ASP A 366 21.75 13.13 -44.64
CA ASP A 366 21.04 14.40 -44.77
C ASP A 366 19.84 14.43 -43.85
N VAL A 367 19.58 15.61 -43.25
CA VAL A 367 18.46 15.83 -42.35
C VAL A 367 17.50 16.83 -42.98
N ARG A 368 16.20 16.52 -42.95
CA ARG A 368 15.18 17.44 -43.43
C ARG A 368 14.02 17.55 -42.47
N PHE A 369 13.65 18.75 -42.12
CA PHE A 369 12.43 19.10 -41.40
C PHE A 369 11.39 19.59 -42.41
N GLU A 370 10.20 18.99 -42.39
CA GLU A 370 9.10 19.32 -43.27
C GLU A 370 7.89 19.69 -42.41
N ASP A 371 7.61 21.00 -42.28
CA ASP A 371 6.49 21.60 -41.59
C ASP A 371 6.34 21.08 -40.14
N VAL A 372 7.46 20.98 -39.42
CA VAL A 372 7.52 20.34 -38.10
C VAL A 372 7.01 21.28 -37.03
N SER A 373 6.00 20.79 -36.29
CA SER A 373 5.57 21.40 -35.05
C SER A 373 5.66 20.38 -33.91
N PHE A 374 6.07 20.86 -32.74
CA PHE A 374 6.19 20.02 -31.54
C PHE A 374 5.82 20.82 -30.29
N THR A 375 4.97 20.20 -29.43
CA THR A 375 4.55 20.73 -28.13
C THR A 375 4.84 19.66 -27.05
N TYR A 376 5.50 20.04 -25.96
CA TYR A 376 5.67 19.17 -24.81
C TYR A 376 4.33 18.90 -24.11
N GLU A 377 4.15 17.74 -23.49
CA GLU A 377 2.87 17.32 -22.86
C GLU A 377 2.33 18.35 -21.84
N ASP A 378 3.20 19.05 -21.11
CA ASP A 378 2.84 20.01 -20.07
C ASP A 378 2.92 21.48 -20.53
N ALA A 379 3.09 21.73 -21.84
CA ALA A 379 3.23 23.07 -22.38
C ALA A 379 1.98 23.53 -23.14
N GLU A 380 1.56 24.77 -22.90
CA GLU A 380 0.42 25.39 -23.60
C GLU A 380 0.80 25.89 -25.01
N ALA A 381 2.08 26.18 -25.26
CA ALA A 381 2.57 26.69 -26.51
C ALA A 381 3.55 25.72 -27.19
N PRO A 382 3.61 25.67 -28.55
CA PRO A 382 4.55 24.84 -29.27
C PRO A 382 6.00 25.31 -29.04
N ALA A 383 6.88 24.36 -28.71
CA ALA A 383 8.32 24.60 -28.61
C ALA A 383 8.99 24.74 -30.01
N VAL A 384 8.41 24.07 -31.01
CA VAL A 384 8.76 24.21 -32.41
C VAL A 384 7.46 24.43 -33.19
N ASN A 385 7.42 25.45 -34.07
CA ASN A 385 6.20 25.81 -34.80
C ASN A 385 6.52 25.95 -36.27
N HIS A 386 5.96 25.05 -37.11
CA HIS A 386 6.07 25.03 -38.57
C HIS A 386 7.53 25.15 -39.10
N ALA A 387 8.49 24.50 -38.45
CA ALA A 387 9.90 24.56 -38.86
C ALA A 387 10.14 23.72 -40.11
N SER A 388 10.73 24.35 -41.13
CA SER A 388 11.16 23.70 -42.37
C SER A 388 12.57 24.11 -42.75
N PHE A 389 13.50 23.17 -42.79
CA PHE A 389 14.89 23.39 -43.24
C PHE A 389 15.51 22.04 -43.61
N SER A 390 16.66 22.13 -44.31
CA SER A 390 17.42 20.94 -44.69
C SER A 390 18.92 21.13 -44.44
N VAL A 391 19.59 20.04 -44.07
CA VAL A 391 21.03 19.98 -43.85
C VAL A 391 21.60 18.85 -44.72
N SER A 392 22.44 19.15 -45.67
CA SER A 392 23.08 18.16 -46.53
C SER A 392 24.08 17.31 -45.74
N ALA A 393 24.27 16.07 -46.20
CA ALA A 393 25.28 15.18 -45.62
C ALA A 393 26.68 15.85 -45.60
N GLY A 394 27.39 15.80 -44.45
CA GLY A 394 28.71 16.38 -44.30
C GLY A 394 28.74 17.92 -44.10
N SER A 395 27.56 18.59 -44.14
CA SER A 395 27.48 20.03 -43.87
C SER A 395 27.14 20.34 -42.39
N THR A 396 27.35 21.59 -42.00
CA THR A 396 27.05 22.10 -40.64
C THR A 396 26.00 23.20 -40.76
N LEU A 397 24.93 23.10 -39.94
CA LEU A 397 23.90 24.13 -39.81
C LEU A 397 23.91 24.65 -38.36
N ALA A 398 23.98 25.96 -38.20
CA ALA A 398 23.88 26.62 -36.89
C ALA A 398 22.42 27.08 -36.66
N LEU A 399 21.81 26.62 -35.58
CA LEU A 399 20.50 27.10 -35.10
C LEU A 399 20.73 28.30 -34.17
N VAL A 400 20.31 29.47 -34.54
CA VAL A 400 20.54 30.74 -33.80
C VAL A 400 19.19 31.32 -33.36
N GLY A 401 19.14 31.90 -32.18
CA GLY A 401 17.93 32.53 -31.65
C GLY A 401 17.94 32.68 -30.13
N PRO A 402 16.94 33.34 -29.54
CA PRO A 402 16.84 33.57 -28.10
C PRO A 402 16.74 32.26 -27.31
N SER A 403 17.02 32.37 -25.97
CA SER A 403 16.78 31.23 -25.08
C SER A 403 15.29 30.85 -25.10
N GLY A 404 14.98 29.55 -25.11
CA GLY A 404 13.60 29.09 -25.26
C GLY A 404 13.07 29.01 -26.70
N GLY A 405 13.84 29.44 -27.73
CA GLY A 405 13.41 29.43 -29.13
C GLY A 405 13.41 28.07 -29.83
N GLY A 406 13.34 26.95 -29.11
CA GLY A 406 13.16 25.60 -29.66
C GLY A 406 14.44 24.96 -30.28
N LYS A 407 15.62 25.59 -30.19
CA LYS A 407 16.89 25.10 -30.81
C LYS A 407 17.26 23.69 -30.34
N SER A 408 17.32 23.50 -29.05
CA SER A 408 17.63 22.18 -28.43
C SER A 408 16.56 21.16 -28.73
N THR A 409 15.27 21.59 -28.79
CA THR A 409 14.15 20.74 -29.15
C THR A 409 14.29 20.23 -30.59
N CYS A 410 14.62 21.11 -31.56
CA CYS A 410 14.90 20.67 -32.93
C CYS A 410 16.01 19.61 -32.98
N ALA A 411 17.11 19.83 -32.26
CA ALA A 411 18.21 18.87 -32.21
C ALA A 411 17.76 17.52 -31.61
N SER A 412 16.92 17.53 -30.57
CA SER A 412 16.40 16.31 -29.90
C SER A 412 15.35 15.55 -30.74
N LEU A 413 14.70 16.22 -31.70
CA LEU A 413 13.75 15.56 -32.61
C LEU A 413 14.45 14.69 -33.66
N ILE A 414 15.71 14.99 -34.01
CA ILE A 414 16.49 14.21 -35.01
C ILE A 414 16.72 12.77 -34.53
N PRO A 415 17.26 12.53 -33.31
CA PRO A 415 17.40 11.17 -32.77
C PRO A 415 16.09 10.61 -32.19
N ARG A 416 14.96 11.27 -32.48
CA ARG A 416 13.62 10.84 -32.05
C ARG A 416 13.49 10.73 -30.51
N PHE A 417 13.98 11.71 -29.78
CA PHE A 417 13.70 11.80 -28.33
C PHE A 417 12.20 11.99 -28.06
N TRP A 418 11.50 12.57 -29.04
CA TRP A 418 10.05 12.77 -29.05
C TRP A 418 9.53 12.56 -30.46
N ASP A 419 8.30 12.12 -30.60
CA ASP A 419 7.58 12.17 -31.89
C ASP A 419 7.03 13.58 -32.10
N VAL A 420 7.13 14.10 -33.32
CA VAL A 420 6.60 15.42 -33.67
C VAL A 420 5.07 15.46 -33.55
N SER A 421 4.50 16.60 -33.18
CA SER A 421 3.06 16.81 -33.09
C SER A 421 2.42 16.87 -34.49
N SER A 422 3.11 17.53 -35.44
CA SER A 422 2.74 17.55 -36.86
C SER A 422 3.99 17.70 -37.74
N GLY A 423 3.86 17.41 -39.03
CA GLY A 423 4.98 17.38 -39.96
C GLY A 423 5.81 16.10 -39.85
N ARG A 424 7.04 16.11 -40.36
CA ARG A 424 7.97 15.00 -40.31
C ARG A 424 9.43 15.40 -40.32
N VAL A 425 10.25 14.59 -39.66
CA VAL A 425 11.71 14.70 -39.68
C VAL A 425 12.24 13.52 -40.44
N LEU A 426 13.03 13.79 -41.48
CA LEU A 426 13.62 12.80 -42.35
C LEU A 426 15.13 12.75 -42.13
N VAL A 427 15.71 11.55 -42.10
CA VAL A 427 17.15 11.30 -42.11
C VAL A 427 17.46 10.36 -43.26
N GLY A 428 18.34 10.77 -44.21
CA GLY A 428 18.62 10.00 -45.39
C GLY A 428 17.35 9.66 -46.20
N GLY A 429 16.38 10.58 -46.26
CA GLY A 429 15.11 10.42 -46.95
C GLY A 429 14.06 9.55 -46.23
N VAL A 430 14.35 9.03 -45.04
CA VAL A 430 13.43 8.16 -44.24
C VAL A 430 12.92 8.93 -43.03
N ASP A 431 11.58 8.88 -42.79
CA ASP A 431 10.97 9.45 -41.57
C ASP A 431 11.52 8.73 -40.34
N VAL A 432 11.94 9.48 -39.34
CA VAL A 432 12.50 8.95 -38.07
C VAL A 432 11.48 8.13 -37.28
N ARG A 433 10.18 8.24 -37.57
CA ARG A 433 9.11 7.40 -37.01
C ARG A 433 8.98 6.10 -37.73
#